data_11938cde99fec8887eec68e8bace7541
#
_entry.id   11938cde99fec8887eec68e8bace7541
#
_cell.length_a   1.000
_cell.length_b   1.000
_cell.length_c   1.000
_cell.angle_alpha   90.00
_cell.angle_beta   90.00
_cell.angle_gamma   90.00
#
_symmetry.space_group_name_H-M   'P 1'
#
loop_
_entity.id
_entity.type
_entity.pdbx_description
1 polymer ?
#
loop_
_entity_poly.entity_id
_entity_poly.type
_entity_poly.pdbx_seq_one_letter_code
_entity_poly.pdbx_strand_id
1 'polypeptide(L)'
;MAVRDQTVGRPVGDGVRIAQRAMHAAPFYAMAFEQQAAAIEARGDHVVRFNLGEPDFGAPAAVREAMRTAMDGRPTSYTPALGLRALREAIATFYLERHGVRVDPARVVVTSGASSALLLAVASVVDPGSEVIMADPSYPCNRQLVESFGGRVVSVETTVATRFQLDRDLVKRAWTKDTRAVMIASPSNPTGTSIDYDELTAICENARARGAWRLVDEIYLNLADPDENGRPARSVLAVDPDAIVINSFSKYFGMTGWRLGWCVVPEDLVPALERLAMNYFLCASSPAQQAALACFTPQTLAECEDRRAEFVVRRAIVLAELARIGLPVSVEPDGAFYVYVDVSGTGLGAWEFCERALREAHVAITPGKDFATCTAETHVRLSYATSRDELREGLARLGEFVVALGGGSAVEG
;
A
#
# COMPACT_ATOMS: atom_id res chain seq x y z
N MET A 1 -12.32 -10.72 24.81
CA MET A 1 -12.24 -9.61 25.80
C MET A 1 -12.20 -8.33 24.99
N ALA A 2 -13.33 -7.62 24.90
CA ALA A 2 -13.48 -6.46 24.04
C ALA A 2 -12.45 -5.38 24.43
N VAL A 3 -11.60 -4.98 23.48
CA VAL A 3 -10.76 -3.78 23.64
C VAL A 3 -11.72 -2.60 23.67
N ARG A 4 -12.15 -2.19 24.83
CA ARG A 4 -12.91 -0.95 25.03
C ARG A 4 -12.02 0.20 24.58
N ASP A 5 -12.55 0.98 23.66
CA ASP A 5 -12.09 2.31 23.33
C ASP A 5 -12.07 3.20 24.60
N GLN A 6 -10.95 3.17 25.33
CA GLN A 6 -10.79 3.86 26.62
C GLN A 6 -9.92 5.11 26.51
N THR A 7 -9.59 5.59 25.29
CA THR A 7 -8.64 6.69 25.14
C THR A 7 -9.26 8.05 24.83
N VAL A 8 -10.57 8.15 24.72
CA VAL A 8 -11.23 9.45 24.56
C VAL A 8 -11.24 10.21 25.90
N GLY A 9 -10.35 11.18 26.04
CA GLY A 9 -10.51 12.25 27.02
C GLY A 9 -9.77 12.14 28.35
N ARG A 10 -8.79 11.23 28.56
CA ARG A 10 -7.95 11.29 29.78
C ARG A 10 -6.76 12.22 29.60
N PRO A 11 -6.59 13.24 30.47
CA PRO A 11 -5.34 14.01 30.52
C PRO A 11 -4.19 13.09 30.94
N VAL A 12 -3.03 13.25 30.27
CA VAL A 12 -1.79 12.59 30.65
C VAL A 12 -1.13 13.44 31.75
N GLY A 13 -1.08 12.93 33.00
CA GLY A 13 -0.50 13.68 34.11
C GLY A 13 -1.25 14.99 34.42
N ASP A 14 -0.62 15.94 35.06
CA ASP A 14 -1.14 17.20 35.67
C ASP A 14 -1.90 18.16 34.69
N GLY A 15 -2.83 17.67 33.87
CA GLY A 15 -3.69 18.49 32.98
C GLY A 15 -3.10 18.77 31.61
N VAL A 16 -1.97 18.16 31.23
CA VAL A 16 -1.39 18.26 29.88
C VAL A 16 -2.27 17.50 28.89
N ARG A 17 -2.58 18.13 27.75
CA ARG A 17 -3.44 17.56 26.71
C ARG A 17 -2.60 17.04 25.53
N ILE A 18 -2.91 15.81 25.11
CA ILE A 18 -2.42 15.26 23.84
C ILE A 18 -3.09 15.99 22.67
N ALA A 19 -2.36 16.21 21.55
CA ALA A 19 -2.93 16.82 20.36
C ALA A 19 -4.08 15.97 19.80
N GLN A 20 -5.15 16.62 19.32
CA GLN A 20 -6.34 15.95 18.79
C GLN A 20 -5.99 14.90 17.72
N ARG A 21 -5.10 15.23 16.79
CA ARG A 21 -4.65 14.29 15.74
C ARG A 21 -4.02 13.00 16.28
N ALA A 22 -3.32 13.08 17.43
CA ALA A 22 -2.72 11.89 18.06
C ALA A 22 -3.75 11.07 18.82
N MET A 23 -4.82 11.72 19.30
CA MET A 23 -5.94 11.05 20.00
C MET A 23 -6.87 10.33 19.01
N HIS A 24 -7.05 10.87 17.81
CA HIS A 24 -7.97 10.34 16.80
C HIS A 24 -7.31 9.38 15.80
N ALA A 25 -5.98 9.23 15.82
CA ALA A 25 -5.29 8.28 14.97
C ALA A 25 -5.79 6.86 15.25
N ALA A 26 -6.40 6.23 14.25
CA ALA A 26 -6.88 4.87 14.37
C ALA A 26 -5.72 3.88 14.49
N PRO A 27 -5.84 2.80 15.28
CA PRO A 27 -4.84 1.74 15.30
C PRO A 27 -4.79 1.02 13.95
N PHE A 28 -3.63 0.50 13.61
CA PHE A 28 -3.47 -0.38 12.46
C PHE A 28 -3.63 -1.83 12.94
N TYR A 29 -4.81 -2.41 12.71
CA TYR A 29 -5.18 -3.71 13.28
C TYR A 29 -4.33 -4.88 12.77
N ALA A 30 -3.81 -4.81 11.52
CA ALA A 30 -2.86 -5.80 11.02
C ALA A 30 -1.67 -6.01 11.96
N MET A 31 -1.20 -4.94 12.62
CA MET A 31 -0.11 -5.02 13.60
C MET A 31 -0.55 -5.70 14.92
N ALA A 32 -1.81 -5.56 15.32
CA ALA A 32 -2.34 -6.24 16.48
C ALA A 32 -2.43 -7.76 16.23
N PHE A 33 -2.85 -8.19 15.04
CA PHE A 33 -2.84 -9.59 14.63
C PHE A 33 -1.41 -10.14 14.55
N GLU A 34 -0.44 -9.35 14.10
CA GLU A 34 0.98 -9.72 14.09
C GLU A 34 1.52 -9.98 15.50
N GLN A 35 1.18 -9.13 16.47
CA GLN A 35 1.56 -9.33 17.88
C GLN A 35 0.94 -10.61 18.45
N GLN A 36 -0.32 -10.90 18.13
CA GLN A 36 -0.98 -12.13 18.56
C GLN A 36 -0.34 -13.38 17.90
N ALA A 37 -0.02 -13.31 16.62
CA ALA A 37 0.69 -14.38 15.91
C ALA A 37 2.06 -14.67 16.56
N ALA A 38 2.85 -13.63 16.84
CA ALA A 38 4.13 -13.77 17.54
C ALA A 38 3.97 -14.38 18.96
N ALA A 39 2.87 -14.07 19.66
CA ALA A 39 2.59 -14.65 20.96
C ALA A 39 2.20 -16.15 20.88
N ILE A 40 1.60 -16.60 19.79
CA ILE A 40 1.33 -18.01 19.52
C ILE A 40 2.65 -18.74 19.23
N GLU A 41 3.50 -18.18 18.37
CA GLU A 41 4.82 -18.77 18.06
C GLU A 41 5.75 -18.87 19.25
N ALA A 42 5.68 -17.90 20.17
CA ALA A 42 6.43 -17.95 21.42
C ALA A 42 6.06 -19.18 22.31
N ARG A 43 4.90 -19.82 22.05
CA ARG A 43 4.48 -21.06 22.72
C ARG A 43 4.87 -22.34 21.97
N GLY A 44 5.48 -22.21 20.78
CA GLY A 44 5.96 -23.30 19.97
C GLY A 44 5.07 -23.71 18.79
N ASP A 45 3.95 -23.00 18.57
CA ASP A 45 3.04 -23.26 17.47
C ASP A 45 3.44 -22.43 16.25
N HIS A 46 3.44 -23.04 15.06
CA HIS A 46 3.74 -22.33 13.81
C HIS A 46 2.51 -21.58 13.27
N VAL A 47 2.66 -20.28 12.97
CA VAL A 47 1.62 -19.44 12.39
C VAL A 47 1.96 -19.06 10.96
N VAL A 48 1.08 -19.41 10.03
CA VAL A 48 1.17 -18.93 8.65
C VAL A 48 0.68 -17.49 8.55
N ARG A 49 1.51 -16.62 7.97
CA ARG A 49 1.24 -15.18 7.91
C ARG A 49 0.73 -14.75 6.53
N PHE A 50 -0.58 -14.51 6.44
CA PHE A 50 -1.22 -13.86 5.31
C PHE A 50 -1.63 -12.40 5.61
N ASN A 51 -1.27 -11.88 6.78
CA ASN A 51 -1.58 -10.52 7.22
C ASN A 51 -0.53 -9.49 6.81
N LEU A 52 0.70 -9.90 6.48
CA LEU A 52 1.79 -8.98 6.21
C LEU A 52 1.73 -8.41 4.78
N GLY A 53 1.95 -7.11 4.67
CA GLY A 53 2.04 -6.40 3.40
C GLY A 53 3.48 -6.22 2.92
N GLU A 54 4.34 -7.25 3.06
CA GLU A 54 5.76 -7.21 2.71
C GLU A 54 6.13 -8.35 1.77
N PRO A 55 6.93 -8.11 0.70
CA PRO A 55 7.50 -9.19 -0.08
C PRO A 55 8.39 -10.07 0.79
N ASP A 56 8.32 -11.38 0.61
CA ASP A 56 9.21 -12.35 1.26
C ASP A 56 10.62 -12.38 0.62
N PHE A 57 10.78 -11.73 -0.52
CA PHE A 57 12.07 -11.50 -1.15
C PHE A 57 12.77 -10.30 -0.50
N GLY A 58 14.00 -10.47 -0.05
CA GLY A 58 14.84 -9.36 0.40
C GLY A 58 15.38 -8.52 -0.76
N ALA A 59 16.12 -7.45 -0.46
CA ALA A 59 16.78 -6.65 -1.48
C ALA A 59 17.65 -7.51 -2.41
N PRO A 60 17.73 -7.22 -3.72
CA PRO A 60 18.56 -7.95 -4.68
C PRO A 60 20.03 -8.02 -4.28
N ALA A 61 20.73 -9.06 -4.74
CA ALA A 61 22.12 -9.33 -4.32
C ALA A 61 23.06 -8.13 -4.60
N ALA A 62 22.93 -7.49 -5.76
CA ALA A 62 23.73 -6.32 -6.12
C ALA A 62 23.46 -5.13 -5.20
N VAL A 63 22.22 -4.93 -4.76
CA VAL A 63 21.84 -3.85 -3.83
C VAL A 63 22.44 -4.10 -2.44
N ARG A 64 22.43 -5.36 -1.97
CA ARG A 64 23.06 -5.71 -0.69
C ARG A 64 24.57 -5.50 -0.71
N GLU A 65 25.23 -5.80 -1.83
CA GLU A 65 26.67 -5.57 -2.00
C GLU A 65 26.99 -4.07 -2.07
N ALA A 66 26.18 -3.30 -2.80
CA ALA A 66 26.32 -1.85 -2.84
C ALA A 66 26.15 -1.22 -1.44
N MET A 67 25.27 -1.77 -0.58
CA MET A 67 25.15 -1.32 0.81
C MET A 67 26.41 -1.61 1.62
N ARG A 68 27.03 -2.79 1.48
CA ARG A 68 28.30 -3.10 2.17
C ARG A 68 29.37 -2.09 1.79
N THR A 69 29.44 -1.73 0.51
CA THR A 69 30.38 -0.70 0.01
C THR A 69 30.03 0.68 0.56
N ALA A 70 28.75 1.05 0.64
CA ALA A 70 28.33 2.33 1.20
C ALA A 70 28.62 2.47 2.70
N MET A 71 28.78 1.34 3.41
CA MET A 71 29.05 1.25 4.85
C MET A 71 30.50 0.80 5.16
N ASP A 72 31.45 1.18 4.34
CA ASP A 72 32.87 0.77 4.43
C ASP A 72 33.69 1.40 5.57
N GLY A 73 33.03 2.07 6.51
CA GLY A 73 33.64 2.71 7.67
C GLY A 73 34.00 4.19 7.46
N ARG A 74 33.83 4.72 6.27
CA ARG A 74 33.93 6.19 6.04
C ARG A 74 32.73 6.92 6.64
N PRO A 75 32.87 8.19 7.05
CA PRO A 75 31.74 8.99 7.51
C PRO A 75 30.63 9.08 6.46
N THR A 76 29.40 8.82 6.86
CA THR A 76 28.22 8.94 6.02
C THR A 76 27.61 10.32 6.21
N SER A 77 27.82 11.22 5.24
CA SER A 77 27.28 12.58 5.28
C SER A 77 25.82 12.66 4.86
N TYR A 78 25.14 13.75 5.22
CA TYR A 78 23.83 14.07 4.68
C TYR A 78 23.88 14.24 3.16
N THR A 79 22.78 13.89 2.50
CA THR A 79 22.56 14.20 1.08
C THR A 79 21.75 15.50 0.96
N PRO A 80 21.61 16.08 -0.25
CA PRO A 80 20.57 17.09 -0.49
C PRO A 80 19.20 16.60 -0.06
N ALA A 81 18.31 17.47 0.37
CA ALA A 81 16.98 17.13 0.87
C ALA A 81 16.13 16.39 -0.17
N LEU A 82 16.27 16.74 -1.45
CA LEU A 82 15.60 16.06 -2.57
C LEU A 82 16.26 14.71 -2.94
N GLY A 83 17.35 14.33 -2.29
CA GLY A 83 18.09 13.11 -2.54
C GLY A 83 19.31 13.27 -3.47
N LEU A 84 20.09 12.20 -3.56
CA LEU A 84 21.28 12.15 -4.44
C LEU A 84 20.87 12.39 -5.90
N ARG A 85 21.59 13.30 -6.55
CA ARG A 85 21.36 13.62 -7.97
C ARG A 85 21.42 12.38 -8.86
N ALA A 86 22.43 11.54 -8.68
CA ALA A 86 22.58 10.31 -9.45
C ALA A 86 21.38 9.36 -9.29
N LEU A 87 20.79 9.27 -8.07
CA LEU A 87 19.61 8.44 -7.85
C LEU A 87 18.35 9.02 -8.51
N ARG A 88 18.18 10.34 -8.47
CA ARG A 88 17.08 11.03 -9.15
C ARG A 88 17.16 10.86 -10.68
N GLU A 89 18.37 10.94 -11.24
CA GLU A 89 18.66 10.68 -12.66
C GLU A 89 18.36 9.20 -13.03
N ALA A 90 18.76 8.25 -12.17
CA ALA A 90 18.49 6.83 -12.39
C ALA A 90 16.98 6.52 -12.34
N ILE A 91 16.24 7.12 -11.40
CA ILE A 91 14.78 7.01 -11.34
C ILE A 91 14.12 7.58 -12.60
N ALA A 92 14.55 8.74 -13.07
CA ALA A 92 14.04 9.36 -14.29
C ALA A 92 14.30 8.49 -15.54
N THR A 93 15.49 7.88 -15.61
CA THR A 93 15.84 6.92 -16.67
C THR A 93 14.94 5.68 -16.61
N PHE A 94 14.67 5.16 -15.41
CA PHE A 94 13.78 4.03 -15.20
C PHE A 94 12.34 4.31 -15.70
N TYR A 95 11.79 5.52 -15.45
CA TYR A 95 10.49 5.90 -16.02
C TYR A 95 10.51 5.92 -17.55
N LEU A 96 11.58 6.41 -18.15
CA LEU A 96 11.71 6.45 -19.61
C LEU A 96 11.78 5.03 -20.20
N GLU A 97 12.65 4.18 -19.66
CA GLU A 97 12.91 2.85 -20.19
C GLU A 97 11.76 1.88 -19.96
N ARG A 98 11.14 1.95 -18.76
CA ARG A 98 10.10 1.00 -18.39
C ARG A 98 8.68 1.44 -18.75
N HIS A 99 8.38 2.72 -18.59
CA HIS A 99 7.02 3.24 -18.77
C HIS A 99 6.88 4.15 -20.01
N GLY A 100 7.97 4.41 -20.73
CA GLY A 100 7.98 5.31 -21.89
C GLY A 100 7.74 6.79 -21.53
N VAL A 101 7.89 7.17 -20.28
CA VAL A 101 7.59 8.51 -19.77
C VAL A 101 8.87 9.27 -19.45
N ARG A 102 9.05 10.42 -20.06
CA ARG A 102 10.18 11.32 -19.76
C ARG A 102 9.86 12.15 -18.52
N VAL A 103 10.63 11.93 -17.46
CA VAL A 103 10.58 12.69 -16.19
C VAL A 103 11.85 13.54 -16.08
N ASP A 104 11.71 14.82 -15.74
CA ASP A 104 12.88 15.64 -15.36
C ASP A 104 13.38 15.17 -13.99
N PRO A 105 14.67 14.80 -13.83
CA PRO A 105 15.22 14.47 -12.53
C PRO A 105 15.05 15.57 -11.47
N ALA A 106 14.88 16.83 -11.87
CA ALA A 106 14.57 17.94 -10.95
C ALA A 106 13.24 17.76 -10.22
N ARG A 107 12.29 17.05 -10.82
CA ARG A 107 10.96 16.76 -10.28
C ARG A 107 10.92 15.54 -9.37
N VAL A 108 11.98 14.75 -9.30
CA VAL A 108 12.07 13.55 -8.47
C VAL A 108 12.54 13.95 -7.07
N VAL A 109 11.78 13.57 -6.05
CA VAL A 109 12.11 13.78 -4.63
C VAL A 109 12.27 12.43 -3.95
N VAL A 110 13.48 12.11 -3.52
CA VAL A 110 13.79 10.87 -2.79
C VAL A 110 13.42 11.04 -1.32
N THR A 111 12.73 10.04 -0.75
CA THR A 111 12.13 10.12 0.59
C THR A 111 12.44 8.88 1.43
N SER A 112 12.19 8.97 2.74
CA SER A 112 12.30 7.85 3.68
C SER A 112 11.12 6.88 3.54
N GLY A 113 11.02 6.24 2.36
CA GLY A 113 9.90 5.37 1.96
C GLY A 113 8.72 6.17 1.41
N ALA A 114 7.75 5.44 0.83
CA ALA A 114 6.51 6.03 0.32
C ALA A 114 5.70 6.78 1.39
N SER A 115 5.77 6.34 2.66
CA SER A 115 5.07 7.03 3.76
C SER A 115 5.52 8.48 3.92
N SER A 116 6.82 8.76 3.77
CA SER A 116 7.34 10.13 3.82
C SER A 116 7.00 10.91 2.53
N ALA A 117 6.93 10.24 1.38
CA ALA A 117 6.47 10.85 0.14
C ALA A 117 4.99 11.28 0.24
N LEU A 118 4.13 10.40 0.77
CA LEU A 118 2.73 10.71 1.06
C LEU A 118 2.60 11.86 2.07
N LEU A 119 3.38 11.83 3.16
CA LEU A 119 3.38 12.90 4.16
C LEU A 119 3.73 14.25 3.53
N LEU A 120 4.80 14.33 2.71
CA LEU A 120 5.19 15.55 2.01
C LEU A 120 4.14 16.01 1.02
N ALA A 121 3.58 15.08 0.22
CA ALA A 121 2.56 15.38 -0.76
C ALA A 121 1.29 15.97 -0.07
N VAL A 122 0.77 15.28 0.94
CA VAL A 122 -0.42 15.75 1.68
C VAL A 122 -0.13 17.08 2.38
N ALA A 123 1.01 17.21 3.06
CA ALA A 123 1.41 18.46 3.73
C ALA A 123 1.54 19.66 2.77
N SER A 124 1.79 19.41 1.48
CA SER A 124 1.96 20.47 0.49
C SER A 124 0.67 20.89 -0.22
N VAL A 125 -0.40 20.07 -0.15
CA VAL A 125 -1.60 20.31 -0.94
C VAL A 125 -2.91 20.32 -0.13
N VAL A 126 -2.88 19.90 1.14
CA VAL A 126 -4.05 19.82 2.01
C VAL A 126 -3.94 20.85 3.13
N ASP A 127 -4.88 21.79 3.11
CA ASP A 127 -5.12 22.74 4.20
C ASP A 127 -6.29 22.27 5.09
N PRO A 128 -6.41 22.78 6.33
CA PRO A 128 -7.57 22.52 7.17
C PRO A 128 -8.88 22.82 6.45
N GLY A 129 -9.81 21.85 6.44
CA GLY A 129 -11.09 21.93 5.75
C GLY A 129 -11.08 21.53 4.28
N SER A 130 -9.91 21.32 3.67
CA SER A 130 -9.82 20.74 2.31
C SER A 130 -10.42 19.35 2.26
N GLU A 131 -11.13 19.02 1.18
CA GLU A 131 -11.64 17.68 0.92
C GLU A 131 -10.74 16.91 -0.05
N VAL A 132 -10.48 15.65 0.28
CA VAL A 132 -9.75 14.69 -0.56
C VAL A 132 -10.65 13.50 -0.85
N ILE A 133 -10.97 13.28 -2.13
CA ILE A 133 -11.76 12.13 -2.59
C ILE A 133 -10.85 10.89 -2.61
N MET A 134 -11.31 9.80 -2.01
CA MET A 134 -10.59 8.53 -1.94
C MET A 134 -11.57 7.36 -2.06
N ALA A 135 -11.09 6.23 -2.60
CA ALA A 135 -11.86 4.98 -2.60
C ALA A 135 -12.02 4.42 -1.18
N ASP A 136 -13.11 3.72 -0.96
CA ASP A 136 -13.35 2.81 0.16
C ASP A 136 -13.71 1.44 -0.43
N PRO A 137 -12.85 0.41 -0.29
CA PRO A 137 -11.66 0.29 0.55
C PRO A 137 -10.41 1.02 0.02
N SER A 138 -9.49 1.37 0.95
CA SER A 138 -8.18 1.96 0.62
C SER A 138 -7.15 1.71 1.74
N TYR A 139 -5.88 2.06 1.46
CA TYR A 139 -4.81 1.94 2.44
C TYR A 139 -5.02 2.93 3.61
N PRO A 140 -5.06 2.45 4.87
CA PRO A 140 -5.51 3.25 6.01
C PRO A 140 -4.68 4.50 6.29
N CYS A 141 -3.35 4.45 6.05
CA CYS A 141 -2.48 5.59 6.33
C CYS A 141 -2.82 6.82 5.48
N ASN A 142 -3.39 6.63 4.27
CA ASN A 142 -3.76 7.75 3.40
C ASN A 142 -4.81 8.64 4.06
N ARG A 143 -5.85 8.03 4.65
CA ARG A 143 -6.90 8.73 5.40
C ARG A 143 -6.31 9.47 6.59
N GLN A 144 -5.50 8.75 7.39
CA GLN A 144 -4.89 9.30 8.60
C GLN A 144 -3.99 10.51 8.30
N LEU A 145 -3.26 10.49 7.18
CA LEU A 145 -2.43 11.61 6.76
C LEU A 145 -3.28 12.84 6.42
N VAL A 146 -4.34 12.70 5.62
CA VAL A 146 -5.24 13.80 5.26
C VAL A 146 -5.84 14.43 6.53
N GLU A 147 -6.38 13.62 7.43
CA GLU A 147 -7.00 14.06 8.69
C GLU A 147 -5.97 14.71 9.65
N SER A 148 -4.72 14.25 9.66
CA SER A 148 -3.64 14.81 10.48
C SER A 148 -3.29 16.26 10.10
N PHE A 149 -3.52 16.64 8.86
CA PHE A 149 -3.36 18.03 8.37
C PHE A 149 -4.67 18.84 8.43
N GLY A 150 -5.73 18.29 9.04
CA GLY A 150 -7.02 18.97 9.19
C GLY A 150 -7.88 18.91 7.92
N GLY A 151 -7.49 18.13 6.92
CA GLY A 151 -8.32 17.82 5.78
C GLY A 151 -9.46 16.86 6.13
N ARG A 152 -10.42 16.73 5.23
CA ARG A 152 -11.54 15.78 5.33
C ARG A 152 -11.46 14.79 4.18
N VAL A 153 -11.58 13.50 4.49
CA VAL A 153 -11.68 12.45 3.47
C VAL A 153 -13.12 12.32 3.01
N VAL A 154 -13.35 12.47 1.71
CA VAL A 154 -14.59 12.08 1.05
C VAL A 154 -14.42 10.63 0.61
N SER A 155 -14.86 9.72 1.48
CA SER A 155 -14.79 8.28 1.27
C SER A 155 -15.85 7.86 0.27
N VAL A 156 -15.43 7.30 -0.86
CA VAL A 156 -16.32 6.88 -1.94
C VAL A 156 -16.39 5.37 -1.96
N GLU A 157 -17.55 4.83 -1.63
CA GLU A 157 -17.80 3.40 -1.69
C GLU A 157 -17.60 2.87 -3.11
N THR A 158 -16.70 1.89 -3.23
CA THR A 158 -16.41 1.17 -4.47
C THR A 158 -16.78 -0.30 -4.31
N THR A 159 -17.18 -0.94 -5.40
CA THR A 159 -17.76 -2.27 -5.36
C THR A 159 -17.09 -3.22 -6.34
N VAL A 160 -17.54 -4.45 -6.37
CA VAL A 160 -17.14 -5.45 -7.38
C VAL A 160 -17.35 -4.92 -8.81
N ALA A 161 -18.44 -4.16 -9.04
CA ALA A 161 -18.74 -3.60 -10.37
C ALA A 161 -17.69 -2.61 -10.87
N THR A 162 -17.01 -1.91 -9.97
CA THR A 162 -15.91 -0.99 -10.30
C THR A 162 -14.53 -1.58 -9.99
N ARG A 163 -14.45 -2.89 -9.74
CA ARG A 163 -13.21 -3.58 -9.31
C ARG A 163 -12.59 -2.98 -8.04
N PHE A 164 -13.43 -2.43 -7.14
CA PHE A 164 -13.02 -1.67 -5.95
C PHE A 164 -12.10 -0.47 -6.25
N GLN A 165 -12.26 0.13 -7.43
CA GLN A 165 -11.56 1.34 -7.85
C GLN A 165 -12.55 2.49 -8.07
N LEU A 166 -12.05 3.72 -8.05
CA LEU A 166 -12.83 4.89 -8.45
C LEU A 166 -13.10 4.84 -9.96
N ASP A 167 -14.23 5.38 -10.37
CA ASP A 167 -14.52 5.75 -11.74
C ASP A 167 -14.88 7.24 -11.86
N ARG A 168 -14.95 7.75 -13.09
CA ARG A 168 -15.25 9.16 -13.36
C ARG A 168 -16.59 9.61 -12.79
N ASP A 169 -17.60 8.75 -12.79
CA ASP A 169 -18.93 9.08 -12.34
C ASP A 169 -19.02 9.10 -10.82
N LEU A 170 -18.35 8.16 -10.13
CA LEU A 170 -18.19 8.17 -8.69
C LEU A 170 -17.51 9.45 -8.22
N VAL A 171 -16.37 9.80 -8.83
CA VAL A 171 -15.63 11.03 -8.49
C VAL A 171 -16.48 12.28 -8.76
N LYS A 172 -17.20 12.32 -9.89
CA LYS A 172 -18.07 13.45 -10.24
C LYS A 172 -19.20 13.64 -9.22
N ARG A 173 -19.82 12.55 -8.75
CA ARG A 173 -20.88 12.60 -7.72
C ARG A 173 -20.37 13.05 -6.35
N ALA A 174 -19.16 12.64 -5.99
CA ALA A 174 -18.52 12.97 -4.72
C ALA A 174 -17.93 14.39 -4.68
N TRP A 175 -17.85 15.08 -5.82
CA TRP A 175 -17.19 16.37 -5.94
C TRP A 175 -17.96 17.48 -5.28
N THR A 176 -17.30 18.28 -4.44
CA THR A 176 -17.84 19.48 -3.83
C THR A 176 -17.01 20.74 -4.16
N LYS A 177 -17.43 21.91 -3.71
CA LYS A 177 -16.65 23.16 -3.81
C LYS A 177 -15.37 23.15 -2.96
N ASP A 178 -15.32 22.29 -1.95
CA ASP A 178 -14.20 22.17 -1.01
C ASP A 178 -13.20 21.08 -1.43
N THR A 179 -13.50 20.31 -2.50
CA THR A 179 -12.61 19.30 -3.06
C THR A 179 -11.32 19.94 -3.56
N ARG A 180 -10.19 19.50 -3.03
CA ARG A 180 -8.85 19.98 -3.37
C ARG A 180 -7.98 18.92 -4.00
N ALA A 181 -8.29 17.62 -3.78
CA ALA A 181 -7.52 16.54 -4.35
C ALA A 181 -8.37 15.30 -4.58
N VAL A 182 -7.92 14.46 -5.53
CA VAL A 182 -8.32 13.07 -5.66
C VAL A 182 -7.07 12.22 -5.39
N MET A 183 -7.18 11.24 -4.49
CA MET A 183 -6.09 10.31 -4.19
C MET A 183 -6.47 8.91 -4.66
N ILE A 184 -5.64 8.32 -5.51
CA ILE A 184 -5.86 7.03 -6.16
C ILE A 184 -4.66 6.13 -5.85
N ALA A 185 -4.88 4.85 -5.61
CA ALA A 185 -3.83 3.84 -5.58
C ALA A 185 -4.07 2.80 -6.68
N SER A 186 -3.05 2.57 -7.51
CA SER A 186 -3.17 1.60 -8.61
C SER A 186 -1.83 0.92 -8.91
N PRO A 187 -1.75 -0.40 -8.72
CA PRO A 187 -2.71 -1.30 -8.05
C PRO A 187 -2.93 -0.96 -6.59
N SER A 188 -4.12 -1.26 -6.07
CA SER A 188 -4.54 -0.88 -4.73
C SER A 188 -4.18 -1.92 -3.65
N ASN A 189 -3.94 -1.46 -2.44
CA ASN A 189 -4.04 -2.21 -1.20
C ASN A 189 -5.36 -1.78 -0.50
N PRO A 190 -6.33 -2.69 -0.26
CA PRO A 190 -6.17 -4.13 -0.05
C PRO A 190 -6.50 -5.03 -1.25
N THR A 191 -7.00 -4.52 -2.36
CA THR A 191 -7.71 -5.29 -3.38
C THR A 191 -6.80 -5.95 -4.41
N GLY A 192 -5.58 -5.43 -4.60
CA GLY A 192 -4.66 -5.88 -5.66
C GLY A 192 -5.12 -5.49 -7.08
N THR A 193 -6.17 -4.68 -7.20
CA THR A 193 -6.75 -4.29 -8.48
C THR A 193 -6.19 -2.98 -8.99
N SER A 194 -5.98 -2.88 -10.29
CA SER A 194 -5.66 -1.63 -10.98
C SER A 194 -6.93 -0.90 -11.39
N ILE A 195 -6.86 0.44 -11.42
CA ILE A 195 -7.89 1.28 -12.03
C ILE A 195 -7.84 1.12 -13.56
N ASP A 196 -8.99 1.14 -14.21
CA ASP A 196 -9.05 1.25 -15.66
C ASP A 196 -8.35 2.53 -16.12
N TYR A 197 -7.51 2.43 -17.16
CA TYR A 197 -6.66 3.53 -17.55
C TYR A 197 -7.41 4.70 -18.18
N ASP A 198 -8.54 4.44 -18.85
CA ASP A 198 -9.40 5.48 -19.41
C ASP A 198 -10.18 6.19 -18.28
N GLU A 199 -10.55 5.45 -17.22
CA GLU A 199 -11.13 6.03 -16.01
C GLU A 199 -10.11 6.90 -15.26
N LEU A 200 -8.88 6.42 -15.08
CA LEU A 200 -7.80 7.22 -14.49
C LEU A 200 -7.56 8.52 -15.27
N THR A 201 -7.51 8.42 -16.59
CA THR A 201 -7.32 9.57 -17.49
C THR A 201 -8.44 10.58 -17.31
N ALA A 202 -9.70 10.13 -17.36
CA ALA A 202 -10.86 11.00 -17.22
C ALA A 202 -10.95 11.65 -15.83
N ILE A 203 -10.59 10.93 -14.77
CA ILE A 203 -10.54 11.50 -13.41
C ILE A 203 -9.47 12.58 -13.33
N CYS A 204 -8.28 12.34 -13.86
CA CYS A 204 -7.18 13.30 -13.86
C CYS A 204 -7.53 14.57 -14.66
N GLU A 205 -8.13 14.44 -15.84
CA GLU A 205 -8.58 15.55 -16.66
C GLU A 205 -9.66 16.40 -15.94
N ASN A 206 -10.64 15.74 -15.34
CA ASN A 206 -11.69 16.40 -14.57
C ASN A 206 -11.12 17.17 -13.37
N ALA A 207 -10.25 16.54 -12.60
CA ALA A 207 -9.62 17.16 -11.43
C ALA A 207 -8.75 18.37 -11.85
N ARG A 208 -7.96 18.23 -12.92
CA ARG A 208 -7.13 19.30 -13.48
C ARG A 208 -7.99 20.48 -13.94
N ALA A 209 -9.08 20.22 -14.67
CA ALA A 209 -10.00 21.26 -15.15
C ALA A 209 -10.65 22.05 -14.01
N ARG A 210 -10.73 21.47 -12.82
CA ARG A 210 -11.26 22.10 -11.59
C ARG A 210 -10.18 22.66 -10.67
N GLY A 211 -8.92 22.63 -11.07
CA GLY A 211 -7.78 23.12 -10.29
C GLY A 211 -7.46 22.29 -9.04
N ALA A 212 -7.82 21.00 -9.04
CA ALA A 212 -7.56 20.10 -7.93
C ALA A 212 -6.33 19.21 -8.19
N TRP A 213 -5.67 18.78 -7.13
CA TRP A 213 -4.51 17.92 -7.16
C TRP A 213 -4.88 16.44 -7.45
N ARG A 214 -4.02 15.74 -8.12
CA ARG A 214 -4.10 14.32 -8.41
C ARG A 214 -2.91 13.66 -7.76
N LEU A 215 -3.18 12.89 -6.68
CA LEU A 215 -2.18 12.10 -5.97
C LEU A 215 -2.39 10.65 -6.37
N VAL A 216 -1.39 10.05 -7.00
CA VAL A 216 -1.48 8.67 -7.47
C VAL A 216 -0.38 7.84 -6.83
N ASP A 217 -0.78 6.89 -6.00
CA ASP A 217 0.12 5.93 -5.37
C ASP A 217 0.36 4.76 -6.33
N GLU A 218 1.54 4.74 -6.92
CA GLU A 218 2.03 3.74 -7.85
C GLU A 218 3.00 2.73 -7.21
N ILE A 219 2.97 2.59 -5.88
CA ILE A 219 3.91 1.72 -5.15
C ILE A 219 3.90 0.26 -5.65
N TYR A 220 2.77 -0.19 -6.20
CA TYR A 220 2.60 -1.53 -6.78
C TYR A 220 2.60 -1.56 -8.31
N LEU A 221 2.78 -0.43 -9.00
CA LEU A 221 2.71 -0.36 -10.46
C LEU A 221 3.63 -1.38 -11.14
N ASN A 222 4.85 -1.55 -10.64
CA ASN A 222 5.81 -2.49 -11.19
C ASN A 222 5.52 -3.97 -10.83
N LEU A 223 4.52 -4.22 -9.99
CA LEU A 223 3.99 -5.55 -9.68
C LEU A 223 2.64 -5.81 -10.36
N ALA A 224 2.15 -4.88 -11.18
CA ALA A 224 0.98 -5.10 -12.00
C ALA A 224 1.29 -6.06 -13.17
N ASP A 225 0.25 -6.72 -13.65
CA ASP A 225 0.36 -7.55 -14.83
C ASP A 225 0.71 -6.69 -16.05
N PRO A 226 1.51 -7.20 -16.96
CA PRO A 226 1.74 -6.54 -18.26
C PRO A 226 0.45 -6.56 -19.09
N ASP A 227 0.38 -5.66 -20.07
CA ASP A 227 -0.70 -5.70 -21.05
C ASP A 227 -0.61 -6.95 -21.96
N GLU A 228 -1.59 -7.11 -22.86
CA GLU A 228 -1.67 -8.23 -23.81
C GLU A 228 -0.44 -8.35 -24.73
N ASN A 229 0.34 -7.29 -24.90
CA ASN A 229 1.58 -7.24 -25.66
C ASN A 229 2.83 -7.44 -24.80
N GLY A 230 2.67 -7.77 -23.51
CA GLY A 230 3.76 -7.95 -22.56
C GLY A 230 4.41 -6.65 -22.08
N ARG A 231 3.79 -5.49 -22.32
CA ARG A 231 4.34 -4.19 -21.87
C ARG A 231 3.96 -3.94 -20.42
N PRO A 232 4.87 -3.37 -19.61
CA PRO A 232 4.56 -3.00 -18.24
C PRO A 232 3.37 -2.06 -18.11
N ALA A 233 2.67 -2.11 -16.98
CA ALA A 233 1.58 -1.19 -16.68
C ALA A 233 2.02 0.27 -16.82
N ARG A 234 1.10 1.12 -17.28
CA ARG A 234 1.37 2.53 -17.62
C ARG A 234 1.29 3.41 -16.38
N SER A 235 2.28 4.27 -16.17
CA SER A 235 2.22 5.33 -15.17
C SER A 235 1.19 6.40 -15.54
N VAL A 236 0.56 7.01 -14.54
CA VAL A 236 -0.33 8.17 -14.71
C VAL A 236 0.39 9.34 -15.40
N LEU A 237 1.71 9.46 -15.22
CA LEU A 237 2.52 10.52 -15.84
C LEU A 237 2.48 10.50 -17.38
N ALA A 238 2.05 9.41 -18.00
CA ALA A 238 1.85 9.34 -19.44
C ALA A 238 0.61 10.10 -19.93
N VAL A 239 -0.38 10.34 -19.06
CA VAL A 239 -1.63 11.08 -19.37
C VAL A 239 -1.77 12.36 -18.57
N ASP A 240 -1.17 12.43 -17.40
CA ASP A 240 -1.15 13.61 -16.53
C ASP A 240 0.28 13.88 -16.02
N PRO A 241 1.08 14.62 -16.80
CA PRO A 241 2.46 14.93 -16.40
C PRO A 241 2.59 15.71 -15.10
N ASP A 242 1.53 16.39 -14.67
CA ASP A 242 1.47 17.19 -13.45
C ASP A 242 0.79 16.48 -12.27
N ALA A 243 0.53 15.18 -12.38
CA ALA A 243 0.13 14.39 -11.22
C ALA A 243 1.27 14.29 -10.21
N ILE A 244 0.92 14.22 -8.93
CA ILE A 244 1.85 13.84 -7.85
C ILE A 244 1.86 12.31 -7.78
N VAL A 245 2.98 11.70 -8.16
CA VAL A 245 3.15 10.24 -8.10
C VAL A 245 3.94 9.85 -6.87
N ILE A 246 3.46 8.86 -6.15
CA ILE A 246 4.15 8.24 -5.02
C ILE A 246 4.64 6.86 -5.43
N ASN A 247 5.90 6.55 -5.12
CA ASN A 247 6.47 5.23 -5.41
C ASN A 247 7.51 4.83 -4.34
N SER A 248 8.00 3.59 -4.40
CA SER A 248 8.89 3.06 -3.35
C SER A 248 9.83 1.97 -3.85
N PHE A 249 10.97 1.85 -3.20
CA PHE A 249 11.84 0.69 -3.31
C PHE A 249 11.35 -0.53 -2.50
N SER A 250 10.33 -0.33 -1.65
CA SER A 250 9.87 -1.35 -0.70
C SER A 250 9.29 -2.60 -1.35
N LYS A 251 8.56 -2.48 -2.48
CA LYS A 251 7.74 -3.58 -3.01
C LYS A 251 8.44 -4.29 -4.17
N TYR A 252 8.52 -3.66 -5.34
CA TYR A 252 9.15 -4.24 -6.51
C TYR A 252 10.63 -4.61 -6.29
N PHE A 253 11.37 -3.76 -5.58
CA PHE A 253 12.80 -3.99 -5.27
C PHE A 253 13.05 -4.74 -3.96
N GLY A 254 12.02 -5.14 -3.21
CA GLY A 254 12.16 -5.91 -1.97
C GLY A 254 12.93 -5.20 -0.85
N MET A 255 12.90 -3.87 -0.81
CA MET A 255 13.67 -3.05 0.14
C MET A 255 12.78 -2.46 1.26
N THR A 256 11.87 -3.24 1.85
CA THR A 256 10.90 -2.74 2.84
C THR A 256 11.55 -2.05 4.04
N GLY A 257 12.42 -2.73 4.75
CA GLY A 257 13.12 -2.23 5.93
C GLY A 257 14.17 -1.13 5.67
N TRP A 258 14.53 -0.88 4.40
CA TRP A 258 15.52 0.13 4.02
C TRP A 258 14.95 1.55 4.09
N ARG A 259 13.64 1.68 4.13
CA ARG A 259 12.92 2.94 4.21
C ARG A 259 13.36 3.92 3.12
N LEU A 260 13.21 3.53 1.86
CA LEU A 260 13.52 4.36 0.70
C LEU A 260 12.36 4.36 -0.29
N GLY A 261 12.03 5.54 -0.80
CA GLY A 261 10.99 5.77 -1.80
C GLY A 261 11.22 7.10 -2.52
N TRP A 262 10.27 7.48 -3.33
CA TRP A 262 10.30 8.75 -4.02
C TRP A 262 8.91 9.24 -4.38
N CYS A 263 8.80 10.52 -4.66
CA CYS A 263 7.68 11.05 -5.43
C CYS A 263 8.18 11.80 -6.67
N VAL A 264 7.32 11.85 -7.69
CA VAL A 264 7.46 12.75 -8.84
C VAL A 264 6.39 13.80 -8.71
N VAL A 265 6.78 15.07 -8.75
CA VAL A 265 5.84 16.18 -8.52
C VAL A 265 5.93 17.22 -9.65
N PRO A 266 4.93 18.10 -9.83
CA PRO A 266 5.04 19.26 -10.68
C PRO A 266 6.23 20.14 -10.31
N GLU A 267 6.86 20.77 -11.29
CA GLU A 267 8.07 21.59 -11.09
C GLU A 267 7.84 22.71 -10.06
N ASP A 268 6.70 23.40 -10.14
CA ASP A 268 6.35 24.50 -9.22
C ASP A 268 6.18 24.03 -7.77
N LEU A 269 5.94 22.74 -7.53
CA LEU A 269 5.78 22.20 -6.19
C LEU A 269 7.12 21.80 -5.54
N VAL A 270 8.17 21.56 -6.33
CA VAL A 270 9.48 21.10 -5.85
C VAL A 270 10.07 21.99 -4.75
N PRO A 271 10.08 23.35 -4.87
CA PRO A 271 10.66 24.20 -3.82
C PRO A 271 9.89 24.12 -2.49
N ALA A 272 8.58 23.86 -2.53
CA ALA A 272 7.79 23.68 -1.32
C ALA A 272 8.12 22.34 -0.64
N LEU A 273 8.16 21.26 -1.41
CA LEU A 273 8.55 19.95 -0.89
C LEU A 273 9.98 19.94 -0.33
N GLU A 274 10.92 20.62 -0.98
CA GLU A 274 12.29 20.70 -0.49
C GLU A 274 12.38 21.37 0.88
N ARG A 275 11.66 22.50 1.07
CA ARG A 275 11.57 23.16 2.39
C ARG A 275 10.94 22.26 3.45
N LEU A 276 9.86 21.54 3.11
CA LEU A 276 9.22 20.61 4.03
C LEU A 276 10.13 19.41 4.36
N ALA A 277 10.78 18.83 3.36
CA ALA A 277 11.72 17.71 3.55
C ALA A 277 12.88 18.09 4.47
N MET A 278 13.50 19.26 4.25
CA MET A 278 14.57 19.79 5.13
C MET A 278 14.11 19.90 6.59
N ASN A 279 12.89 20.35 6.82
CA ASN A 279 12.37 20.55 8.18
C ASN A 279 11.85 19.28 8.85
N TYR A 280 11.34 18.32 8.08
CA TYR A 280 10.76 17.09 8.65
C TYR A 280 11.79 15.98 8.83
N PHE A 281 12.70 15.81 7.89
CA PHE A 281 13.61 14.63 7.84
C PHE A 281 15.08 14.99 7.59
N LEU A 282 15.37 16.20 7.17
CA LEU A 282 16.66 16.65 6.63
C LEU A 282 16.96 16.00 5.26
N CYS A 283 17.10 14.66 5.20
CA CYS A 283 17.22 13.87 3.97
C CYS A 283 16.84 12.40 4.24
N ALA A 284 16.65 11.62 3.17
CA ALA A 284 16.54 10.17 3.28
C ALA A 284 17.91 9.53 3.60
N SER A 285 17.90 8.27 4.05
CA SER A 285 19.10 7.51 4.41
C SER A 285 20.17 7.54 3.30
N SER A 286 21.31 8.16 3.55
CA SER A 286 22.40 8.30 2.58
C SER A 286 22.94 6.95 2.10
N PRO A 287 23.24 5.94 2.96
CA PRO A 287 23.71 4.65 2.48
C PRO A 287 22.64 3.89 1.69
N ALA A 288 21.34 4.01 2.07
CA ALA A 288 20.27 3.39 1.31
C ALA A 288 20.13 4.00 -0.10
N GLN A 289 20.30 5.32 -0.25
CA GLN A 289 20.31 5.99 -1.54
C GLN A 289 21.46 5.54 -2.44
N GLN A 290 22.67 5.41 -1.87
CA GLN A 290 23.84 4.93 -2.60
C GLN A 290 23.63 3.48 -3.09
N ALA A 291 23.14 2.61 -2.22
CA ALA A 291 22.88 1.22 -2.56
C ALA A 291 21.77 1.07 -3.61
N ALA A 292 20.75 1.94 -3.56
CA ALA A 292 19.61 1.89 -4.48
C ALA A 292 19.98 2.18 -5.95
N LEU A 293 21.13 2.77 -6.23
CA LEU A 293 21.64 2.90 -7.61
C LEU A 293 21.78 1.53 -8.29
N ALA A 294 22.11 0.47 -7.53
CA ALA A 294 22.19 -0.89 -8.03
C ALA A 294 20.82 -1.50 -8.39
N CYS A 295 19.71 -0.89 -7.99
CA CYS A 295 18.37 -1.34 -8.37
C CYS A 295 18.13 -1.25 -9.88
N PHE A 296 18.74 -0.30 -10.55
CA PHE A 296 18.49 0.02 -11.94
C PHE A 296 19.45 -0.66 -12.92
N THR A 297 20.26 -1.60 -12.46
CA THR A 297 21.07 -2.42 -13.36
C THR A 297 20.21 -3.46 -14.07
N PRO A 298 20.51 -3.81 -15.34
CA PRO A 298 19.75 -4.82 -16.09
C PRO A 298 19.62 -6.15 -15.34
N GLN A 299 20.66 -6.57 -14.63
CA GLN A 299 20.66 -7.80 -13.84
C GLN A 299 19.67 -7.73 -12.67
N THR A 300 19.65 -6.61 -11.95
CA THR A 300 18.71 -6.41 -10.83
C THR A 300 17.28 -6.33 -11.31
N LEU A 301 17.03 -5.64 -12.41
CA LEU A 301 15.69 -5.56 -13.01
C LEU A 301 15.19 -6.93 -13.46
N ALA A 302 16.06 -7.76 -14.06
CA ALA A 302 15.70 -9.14 -14.41
C ALA A 302 15.32 -9.96 -13.16
N GLU A 303 16.10 -9.88 -12.07
CA GLU A 303 15.78 -10.53 -10.79
C GLU A 303 14.42 -10.06 -10.24
N CYS A 304 14.09 -8.77 -10.34
CA CYS A 304 12.80 -8.24 -9.93
C CYS A 304 11.64 -8.76 -10.80
N GLU A 305 11.86 -8.91 -12.11
CA GLU A 305 10.85 -9.49 -13.01
C GLU A 305 10.59 -10.97 -12.73
N ASP A 306 11.62 -11.75 -12.44
CA ASP A 306 11.46 -13.15 -12.01
C ASP A 306 10.60 -13.25 -10.74
N ARG A 307 10.82 -12.36 -9.77
CA ARG A 307 10.03 -12.25 -8.54
C ARG A 307 8.58 -11.82 -8.82
N ARG A 308 8.36 -10.88 -9.73
CA ARG A 308 7.01 -10.50 -10.17
C ARG A 308 6.28 -11.68 -10.80
N ALA A 309 6.97 -12.44 -11.67
CA ALA A 309 6.41 -13.65 -12.27
C ALA A 309 6.06 -14.71 -11.22
N GLU A 310 6.88 -14.84 -10.18
CA GLU A 310 6.57 -15.72 -9.03
C GLU A 310 5.29 -15.30 -8.31
N PHE A 311 5.03 -14.00 -8.10
CA PHE A 311 3.77 -13.54 -7.53
C PHE A 311 2.55 -13.88 -8.40
N VAL A 312 2.67 -13.87 -9.73
CA VAL A 312 1.60 -14.33 -10.63
C VAL A 312 1.27 -15.82 -10.41
N VAL A 313 2.30 -16.67 -10.24
CA VAL A 313 2.11 -18.10 -9.93
C VAL A 313 1.43 -18.28 -8.57
N ARG A 314 1.88 -17.57 -7.54
CA ARG A 314 1.30 -17.63 -6.19
C ARG A 314 -0.15 -17.17 -6.19
N ARG A 315 -0.48 -16.10 -6.92
CA ARG A 315 -1.85 -15.62 -7.10
C ARG A 315 -2.75 -16.70 -7.67
N ALA A 316 -2.31 -17.39 -8.72
CA ALA A 316 -3.09 -18.48 -9.32
C ALA A 316 -3.37 -19.62 -8.31
N ILE A 317 -2.40 -19.98 -7.46
CA ILE A 317 -2.59 -20.96 -6.38
C ILE A 317 -3.66 -20.47 -5.39
N VAL A 318 -3.55 -19.22 -4.93
CA VAL A 318 -4.49 -18.65 -3.96
C VAL A 318 -5.90 -18.62 -4.51
N LEU A 319 -6.08 -18.13 -5.73
CA LEU A 319 -7.40 -18.03 -6.35
C LEU A 319 -8.07 -19.40 -6.50
N ALA A 320 -7.33 -20.41 -6.96
CA ALA A 320 -7.81 -21.77 -7.12
C ALA A 320 -8.20 -22.40 -5.76
N GLU A 321 -7.35 -22.26 -4.74
CA GLU A 321 -7.61 -22.84 -3.43
C GLU A 321 -8.74 -22.13 -2.67
N LEU A 322 -8.81 -20.79 -2.73
CA LEU A 322 -9.92 -20.06 -2.13
C LEU A 322 -11.26 -20.44 -2.76
N ALA A 323 -11.32 -20.59 -4.08
CA ALA A 323 -12.54 -21.07 -4.74
C ALA A 323 -12.91 -22.50 -4.28
N ARG A 324 -11.93 -23.40 -4.14
CA ARG A 324 -12.13 -24.79 -3.68
C ARG A 324 -12.68 -24.88 -2.26
N ILE A 325 -12.28 -23.98 -1.37
CA ILE A 325 -12.74 -23.95 0.03
C ILE A 325 -14.01 -23.10 0.23
N GLY A 326 -14.67 -22.64 -0.83
CA GLY A 326 -15.92 -21.90 -0.74
C GLY A 326 -15.77 -20.39 -0.43
N LEU A 327 -14.57 -19.83 -0.61
CA LEU A 327 -14.27 -18.40 -0.45
C LEU A 327 -13.82 -17.77 -1.79
N PRO A 328 -14.63 -17.76 -2.84
CA PRO A 328 -14.24 -17.24 -4.13
C PRO A 328 -13.93 -15.74 -4.05
N VAL A 329 -12.86 -15.31 -4.75
CA VAL A 329 -12.50 -13.90 -4.87
C VAL A 329 -13.39 -13.24 -5.92
N SER A 330 -14.19 -12.26 -5.51
CA SER A 330 -15.18 -11.60 -6.38
C SER A 330 -14.57 -10.78 -7.49
N VAL A 331 -13.36 -10.23 -7.27
CA VAL A 331 -12.57 -9.47 -8.26
C VAL A 331 -11.15 -10.00 -8.25
N GLU A 332 -10.74 -10.65 -9.32
CA GLU A 332 -9.36 -11.11 -9.45
C GLU A 332 -8.39 -9.92 -9.50
N PRO A 333 -7.36 -9.91 -8.64
CA PRO A 333 -6.32 -8.87 -8.68
C PRO A 333 -5.45 -9.02 -9.95
N ASP A 334 -4.94 -7.90 -10.41
CA ASP A 334 -4.02 -7.80 -11.55
C ASP A 334 -2.68 -7.17 -11.17
N GLY A 335 -2.44 -7.01 -9.86
CA GLY A 335 -1.19 -6.47 -9.33
C GLY A 335 -1.04 -6.64 -7.84
N ALA A 336 0.01 -6.02 -7.28
CA ALA A 336 0.41 -6.19 -5.88
C ALA A 336 0.61 -7.67 -5.50
N PHE A 337 0.25 -8.05 -4.28
CA PHE A 337 0.30 -9.43 -3.80
C PHE A 337 -0.81 -9.69 -2.75
N TYR A 338 -2.02 -9.18 -3.03
CA TYR A 338 -3.19 -9.29 -2.16
C TYR A 338 -4.38 -9.86 -2.91
N VAL A 339 -5.24 -10.55 -2.17
CA VAL A 339 -6.63 -10.79 -2.53
C VAL A 339 -7.55 -10.23 -1.45
N TYR A 340 -8.70 -9.70 -1.86
CA TYR A 340 -9.73 -9.17 -0.99
C TYR A 340 -10.94 -10.07 -1.05
N VAL A 341 -11.22 -10.76 0.05
CA VAL A 341 -12.10 -11.93 0.10
C VAL A 341 -13.33 -11.61 0.94
N ASP A 342 -14.51 -11.87 0.40
CA ASP A 342 -15.76 -11.84 1.15
C ASP A 342 -15.90 -13.14 1.96
N VAL A 343 -15.99 -13.01 3.28
CA VAL A 343 -16.15 -14.13 4.23
C VAL A 343 -17.54 -14.21 4.82
N SER A 344 -18.48 -13.36 4.39
CA SER A 344 -19.85 -13.31 4.92
C SER A 344 -20.60 -14.65 4.76
N GLY A 345 -20.27 -15.40 3.70
CA GLY A 345 -20.79 -16.76 3.47
C GLY A 345 -20.43 -17.79 4.54
N THR A 346 -19.46 -17.48 5.42
CA THR A 346 -19.10 -18.36 6.55
C THR A 346 -19.98 -18.19 7.77
N GLY A 347 -20.88 -17.22 7.77
CA GLY A 347 -21.72 -16.86 8.94
C GLY A 347 -20.98 -16.01 10.00
N LEU A 348 -19.70 -15.70 9.79
CA LEU A 348 -18.90 -14.86 10.69
C LEU A 348 -18.70 -13.45 10.10
N GLY A 349 -18.59 -12.46 10.97
CA GLY A 349 -18.04 -11.15 10.59
C GLY A 349 -16.54 -11.24 10.34
N ALA A 350 -15.99 -10.34 9.49
CA ALA A 350 -14.59 -10.36 9.09
C ALA A 350 -13.60 -10.32 10.27
N TRP A 351 -13.92 -9.55 11.31
CA TRP A 351 -13.09 -9.50 12.52
C TRP A 351 -13.06 -10.85 13.24
N GLU A 352 -14.22 -11.43 13.53
CA GLU A 352 -14.32 -12.72 14.20
C GLU A 352 -13.70 -13.84 13.37
N PHE A 353 -13.87 -13.81 12.04
CA PHE A 353 -13.21 -14.72 11.12
C PHE A 353 -11.69 -14.69 11.29
N CYS A 354 -11.09 -13.49 11.29
CA CYS A 354 -9.64 -13.33 11.48
C CYS A 354 -9.17 -13.80 12.87
N GLU A 355 -9.90 -13.46 13.95
CA GLU A 355 -9.54 -13.90 15.30
C GLU A 355 -9.59 -15.43 15.44
N ARG A 356 -10.65 -16.05 14.91
CA ARG A 356 -10.81 -17.51 14.97
C ARG A 356 -9.84 -18.23 14.06
N ALA A 357 -9.60 -17.76 12.83
CA ALA A 357 -8.60 -18.33 11.92
C ALA A 357 -7.20 -18.32 12.57
N LEU A 358 -6.83 -17.23 13.25
CA LEU A 358 -5.55 -17.15 13.95
C LEU A 358 -5.47 -18.12 15.14
N ARG A 359 -6.54 -18.21 15.94
CA ARG A 359 -6.54 -19.02 17.16
C ARG A 359 -6.70 -20.51 16.89
N GLU A 360 -7.57 -20.89 15.92
CA GLU A 360 -8.00 -22.26 15.68
C GLU A 360 -7.22 -22.94 14.54
N ALA A 361 -6.83 -22.17 13.52
CA ALA A 361 -6.08 -22.68 12.37
C ALA A 361 -4.62 -22.19 12.32
N HIS A 362 -4.21 -21.29 13.20
CA HIS A 362 -2.89 -20.64 13.19
C HIS A 362 -2.58 -19.98 11.83
N VAL A 363 -3.57 -19.29 11.26
CA VAL A 363 -3.47 -18.49 10.04
C VAL A 363 -3.81 -17.05 10.36
N ALA A 364 -2.83 -16.15 10.20
CA ALA A 364 -3.01 -14.72 10.42
C ALA A 364 -3.48 -14.03 9.13
N ILE A 365 -4.64 -13.36 9.19
CA ILE A 365 -5.26 -12.63 8.08
C ILE A 365 -5.62 -11.23 8.57
N THR A 366 -5.73 -10.23 7.67
CA THR A 366 -6.08 -8.86 8.05
C THR A 366 -7.58 -8.60 7.85
N PRO A 367 -8.33 -8.13 8.87
CA PRO A 367 -9.74 -7.82 8.71
C PRO A 367 -9.96 -6.57 7.84
N GLY A 368 -11.09 -6.53 7.13
CA GLY A 368 -11.49 -5.42 6.27
C GLY A 368 -11.58 -4.07 6.98
N LYS A 369 -11.80 -4.09 8.29
CA LYS A 369 -11.86 -2.90 9.15
C LYS A 369 -10.63 -2.00 9.07
N ASP A 370 -9.45 -2.54 8.71
CA ASP A 370 -8.26 -1.72 8.46
C ASP A 370 -8.42 -0.83 7.22
N PHE A 371 -9.19 -1.29 6.21
CA PHE A 371 -9.17 -0.71 4.88
C PHE A 371 -10.45 0.01 4.50
N ALA A 372 -11.56 -0.38 5.11
CA ALA A 372 -12.89 0.00 4.66
C ALA A 372 -13.82 0.34 5.82
N THR A 373 -14.85 1.10 5.47
CA THR A 373 -16.09 1.23 6.24
C THR A 373 -17.21 0.39 5.63
N CYS A 374 -17.38 0.43 4.32
CA CYS A 374 -18.48 -0.25 3.62
C CYS A 374 -18.36 -1.78 3.64
N THR A 375 -17.15 -2.32 3.56
CA THR A 375 -16.87 -3.77 3.55
C THR A 375 -16.15 -4.25 4.80
N ALA A 376 -16.08 -3.42 5.84
CA ALA A 376 -15.35 -3.69 7.08
C ALA A 376 -15.72 -5.00 7.77
N GLU A 377 -17.01 -5.34 7.76
CA GLU A 377 -17.56 -6.49 8.46
C GLU A 377 -17.66 -7.76 7.58
N THR A 378 -17.46 -7.62 6.27
CA THR A 378 -17.66 -8.74 5.33
C THR A 378 -16.39 -9.22 4.66
N HIS A 379 -15.36 -8.38 4.55
CA HIS A 379 -14.16 -8.72 3.77
C HIS A 379 -12.91 -8.80 4.64
N VAL A 380 -11.97 -9.62 4.17
CA VAL A 380 -10.62 -9.77 4.72
C VAL A 380 -9.59 -9.60 3.61
N ARG A 381 -8.40 -9.11 3.97
CA ARG A 381 -7.26 -9.08 3.03
C ARG A 381 -6.32 -10.25 3.33
N LEU A 382 -6.02 -11.06 2.34
CA LEU A 382 -4.99 -12.09 2.37
C LEU A 382 -3.84 -11.67 1.47
N SER A 383 -2.61 -11.71 2.01
CA SER A 383 -1.37 -11.51 1.27
C SER A 383 -0.79 -12.86 0.84
N TYR A 384 -0.36 -12.96 -0.42
CA TYR A 384 0.35 -14.15 -0.93
C TYR A 384 1.86 -13.92 -1.08
N ALA A 385 2.38 -12.94 -0.35
CA ALA A 385 3.81 -12.64 -0.30
C ALA A 385 4.54 -13.55 0.72
N THR A 386 4.42 -14.86 0.52
CA THR A 386 5.11 -15.90 1.29
C THR A 386 5.48 -17.07 0.38
N SER A 387 6.31 -18.03 0.85
CA SER A 387 6.72 -19.17 0.03
C SER A 387 5.54 -20.00 -0.45
N ARG A 388 5.71 -20.75 -1.56
CA ARG A 388 4.64 -21.61 -2.08
C ARG A 388 4.23 -22.71 -1.08
N ASP A 389 5.14 -23.16 -0.24
CA ASP A 389 4.86 -24.22 0.75
C ASP A 389 4.05 -23.65 1.91
N GLU A 390 4.45 -22.49 2.47
CA GLU A 390 3.67 -21.75 3.46
C GLU A 390 2.27 -21.40 2.92
N LEU A 391 2.20 -20.99 1.65
CA LEU A 391 0.94 -20.64 1.01
C LEU A 391 -0.02 -21.82 0.96
N ARG A 392 0.47 -23.00 0.52
CA ARG A 392 -0.33 -24.24 0.46
C ARG A 392 -0.75 -24.70 1.86
N GLU A 393 0.18 -24.68 2.81
CA GLU A 393 -0.12 -25.05 4.19
C GLU A 393 -1.17 -24.17 4.82
N GLY A 394 -1.02 -22.84 4.74
CA GLY A 394 -1.98 -21.90 5.30
C GLY A 394 -3.36 -22.00 4.63
N LEU A 395 -3.41 -22.20 3.30
CA LEU A 395 -4.69 -22.39 2.60
C LEU A 395 -5.35 -23.75 2.95
N ALA A 396 -4.57 -24.80 3.18
CA ALA A 396 -5.11 -26.09 3.65
C ALA A 396 -5.73 -25.93 5.05
N ARG A 397 -4.99 -25.32 6.01
CA ARG A 397 -5.49 -25.04 7.36
C ARG A 397 -6.76 -24.16 7.34
N LEU A 398 -6.77 -23.14 6.47
CA LEU A 398 -7.94 -22.27 6.29
C LEU A 398 -9.12 -23.05 5.73
N GLY A 399 -8.91 -24.00 4.83
CA GLY A 399 -9.94 -24.90 4.30
C GLY A 399 -10.55 -25.78 5.37
N GLU A 400 -9.74 -26.41 6.21
CA GLU A 400 -10.21 -27.20 7.35
C GLU A 400 -11.03 -26.35 8.33
N PHE A 401 -10.57 -25.14 8.61
CA PHE A 401 -11.29 -24.18 9.46
C PHE A 401 -12.67 -23.82 8.87
N VAL A 402 -12.75 -23.48 7.58
CA VAL A 402 -14.02 -23.13 6.92
C VAL A 402 -14.99 -24.31 6.92
N VAL A 403 -14.51 -25.54 6.68
CA VAL A 403 -15.34 -26.77 6.77
C VAL A 403 -15.87 -26.96 8.20
N ALA A 404 -15.05 -26.74 9.22
CA ALA A 404 -15.47 -26.85 10.62
C ALA A 404 -16.56 -25.82 10.99
N LEU A 405 -16.55 -24.62 10.39
CA LEU A 405 -17.62 -23.62 10.57
C LEU A 405 -18.96 -24.11 10.01
N GLY A 406 -18.97 -24.74 8.82
CA GLY A 406 -20.19 -25.29 8.20
C GLY A 406 -20.74 -26.54 8.90
N GLY A 407 -19.90 -27.33 9.56
CA GLY A 407 -20.31 -28.53 10.31
C GLY A 407 -20.96 -28.21 11.67
N GLY A 408 -20.81 -27.04 12.22
CA GLY A 408 -21.42 -26.61 13.48
C GLY A 408 -22.92 -26.34 13.39
N SER A 409 -23.48 -26.11 12.20
CA SER A 409 -24.93 -25.86 12.00
C SER A 409 -25.79 -27.11 11.97
N ALA A 410 -25.20 -28.31 11.99
CA ALA A 410 -25.94 -29.59 11.85
C ALA A 410 -26.23 -30.31 13.19
N VAL A 411 -25.88 -29.74 14.35
CA VAL A 411 -25.97 -30.41 15.66
C VAL A 411 -27.02 -29.77 16.60
N GLU A 412 -27.68 -28.68 16.20
CA GLU A 412 -28.85 -28.14 16.94
C GLU A 412 -30.09 -28.17 16.05
N GLY A 413 -30.62 -29.35 15.86
CA GLY A 413 -31.90 -29.61 15.20
C GLY A 413 -32.59 -30.79 15.87
#